data_f048d31acac236cfe19c76644b909b09
#
_entry.id   f048d31acac236cfe19c76644b909b09
#
_cell.length_a   1.000
_cell.length_b   1.000
_cell.length_c   1.000
_cell.angle_alpha   90.00
_cell.angle_beta   90.00
_cell.angle_gamma   90.00
#
_symmetry.space_group_name_H-M   'P 1'
#
loop_
_entity.id
_entity.type
_entity.pdbx_description
1 polymer ?
#
loop_
_entity_poly.entity_id
_entity_poly.type
_entity_poly.pdbx_seq_one_letter_code
_entity_poly.pdbx_strand_id
1 'polypeptide(L)'
;MKIIHSADIHLGSKIEAKLPKDKADIRKSEVRQAFNKMVSYAALHEIKIIMISGDLFDSGVPLKKDKDYFYSVVRNNPDIDFIYLRGNHDIKEICLENIPGNLKTFSEEWTTYIYGNVSISGIELTENNYKNAGLRLDLPADTTNIVMLHGQHDKLPINNLKNADYVALGHLHTFAEIESNIRGKCVYSGCLEGRGFDEAGTKGFVVVDTDKIS
;
A
#
# COMPACT_ATOMS: atom_id res chain seq x y z
N MET A 1 -15.83 4.17 9.28
CA MET A 1 -15.70 2.92 8.46
C MET A 1 -14.34 2.28 8.69
N LYS A 2 -14.16 0.96 8.33
CA LYS A 2 -12.84 0.29 8.43
C LYS A 2 -12.20 0.16 7.07
N ILE A 3 -10.88 0.37 7.01
CA ILE A 3 -10.04 0.28 5.80
C ILE A 3 -8.79 -0.53 6.16
N ILE A 4 -8.31 -1.38 5.26
CA ILE A 4 -7.01 -2.03 5.43
C ILE A 4 -5.93 -1.15 4.81
N HIS A 5 -4.83 -0.97 5.55
CA HIS A 5 -3.57 -0.41 5.05
C HIS A 5 -2.49 -1.48 5.06
N SER A 6 -1.94 -1.76 3.90
CA SER A 6 -0.82 -2.67 3.65
C SER A 6 0.20 -2.01 2.72
N ALA A 7 1.43 -2.50 2.74
CA ALA A 7 2.50 -2.08 1.85
C ALA A 7 3.53 -3.22 1.69
N ASP A 8 4.50 -3.04 0.82
CA ASP A 8 5.70 -3.88 0.72
C ASP A 8 5.38 -5.38 0.64
N ILE A 9 4.44 -5.73 -0.25
CA ILE A 9 3.95 -7.11 -0.39
C ILE A 9 4.95 -7.96 -1.15
N HIS A 10 5.64 -7.37 -2.14
CA HIS A 10 6.70 -7.98 -2.95
C HIS A 10 6.30 -9.32 -3.58
N LEU A 11 5.15 -9.37 -4.24
CA LEU A 11 4.73 -10.52 -5.02
C LEU A 11 5.79 -10.89 -6.07
N GLY A 12 6.13 -12.17 -6.13
CA GLY A 12 7.14 -12.67 -7.07
C GLY A 12 8.57 -12.49 -6.59
N SER A 13 8.79 -12.11 -5.32
CA SER A 13 10.13 -11.91 -4.74
C SER A 13 11.04 -13.09 -5.01
N LYS A 14 12.25 -12.78 -5.49
CA LYS A 14 13.35 -13.71 -5.50
C LYS A 14 13.89 -13.75 -4.07
N ILE A 15 13.60 -14.85 -3.36
CA ILE A 15 14.14 -15.03 -2.03
C ILE A 15 15.65 -15.17 -2.14
N GLU A 16 16.37 -14.11 -1.77
CA GLU A 16 17.82 -14.00 -1.91
C GLU A 16 18.59 -14.85 -0.91
N ALA A 17 17.92 -15.36 0.14
CA ALA A 17 18.50 -16.35 1.02
C ALA A 17 18.96 -17.55 0.17
N LYS A 18 20.20 -18.03 0.37
CA LYS A 18 20.75 -19.24 -0.25
C LYS A 18 20.01 -20.49 0.23
N LEU A 19 18.70 -20.54 -0.02
CA LEU A 19 17.82 -21.64 0.35
C LEU A 19 17.81 -22.69 -0.78
N PRO A 20 17.70 -23.99 -0.44
CA PRO A 20 17.34 -25.03 -1.41
C PRO A 20 16.05 -24.64 -2.14
N LYS A 21 15.94 -25.04 -3.42
CA LYS A 21 14.85 -24.62 -4.32
C LYS A 21 13.45 -24.89 -3.74
N ASP A 22 13.28 -26.06 -3.13
CA ASP A 22 12.04 -26.46 -2.46
C ASP A 22 11.65 -25.49 -1.34
N LYS A 23 12.58 -25.06 -0.51
CA LYS A 23 12.34 -24.07 0.56
C LYS A 23 12.09 -22.67 0.00
N ALA A 24 12.77 -22.27 -1.06
CA ALA A 24 12.52 -21.01 -1.73
C ALA A 24 11.11 -20.96 -2.34
N ASP A 25 10.62 -22.06 -2.92
CA ASP A 25 9.26 -22.14 -3.46
C ASP A 25 8.18 -22.11 -2.36
N ILE A 26 8.45 -22.71 -1.19
CA ILE A 26 7.57 -22.58 -0.01
C ILE A 26 7.47 -21.11 0.40
N ARG A 27 8.60 -20.42 0.59
CA ARG A 27 8.58 -19.00 1.01
C ARG A 27 7.83 -18.09 0.01
N LYS A 28 7.98 -18.32 -1.31
CA LYS A 28 7.20 -17.58 -2.31
C LYS A 28 5.70 -17.83 -2.17
N SER A 29 5.30 -19.04 -1.78
CA SER A 29 3.89 -19.36 -1.55
C SER A 29 3.36 -18.66 -0.29
N GLU A 30 4.18 -18.47 0.73
CA GLU A 30 3.80 -17.82 1.99
C GLU A 30 3.41 -16.35 1.77
N VAL A 31 4.14 -15.59 0.93
CA VAL A 31 3.77 -14.21 0.57
C VAL A 31 2.37 -14.16 -0.07
N ARG A 32 2.08 -15.08 -1.02
CA ARG A 32 0.74 -15.16 -1.63
C ARG A 32 -0.33 -15.58 -0.63
N GLN A 33 0.00 -16.51 0.28
CA GLN A 33 -0.92 -16.92 1.34
C GLN A 33 -1.22 -15.77 2.30
N ALA A 34 -0.21 -14.97 2.67
CA ALA A 34 -0.39 -13.79 3.51
C ALA A 34 -1.30 -12.76 2.83
N PHE A 35 -1.09 -12.51 1.52
CA PHE A 35 -1.97 -11.64 0.75
C PHE A 35 -3.42 -12.16 0.69
N ASN A 36 -3.61 -13.44 0.41
CA ASN A 36 -4.96 -14.04 0.41
C ASN A 36 -5.61 -13.98 1.78
N LYS A 37 -4.86 -14.19 2.89
CA LYS A 37 -5.38 -14.06 4.26
C LYS A 37 -5.86 -12.63 4.54
N MET A 38 -5.11 -11.61 4.12
CA MET A 38 -5.52 -10.21 4.25
C MET A 38 -6.83 -9.93 3.50
N VAL A 39 -6.94 -10.39 2.26
CA VAL A 39 -8.17 -10.21 1.45
C VAL A 39 -9.35 -10.97 2.05
N SER A 40 -9.12 -12.20 2.51
CA SER A 40 -10.15 -13.00 3.20
C SER A 40 -10.59 -12.33 4.50
N TYR A 41 -9.67 -11.71 5.24
CA TYR A 41 -9.98 -10.94 6.43
C TYR A 41 -10.88 -9.74 6.09
N ALA A 42 -10.56 -9.00 5.01
CA ALA A 42 -11.39 -7.89 4.55
C ALA A 42 -12.81 -8.35 4.23
N ALA A 43 -12.96 -9.44 3.46
CA ALA A 43 -14.28 -10.00 3.12
C ALA A 43 -15.06 -10.44 4.35
N LEU A 44 -14.42 -11.16 5.30
CA LEU A 44 -15.05 -11.65 6.53
C LEU A 44 -15.54 -10.51 7.43
N HIS A 45 -14.81 -9.40 7.46
CA HIS A 45 -15.12 -8.24 8.31
C HIS A 45 -15.84 -7.11 7.55
N GLU A 46 -16.34 -7.38 6.35
CA GLU A 46 -17.08 -6.43 5.48
C GLU A 46 -16.30 -5.13 5.19
N ILE A 47 -14.97 -5.21 5.19
CA ILE A 47 -14.08 -4.09 4.84
C ILE A 47 -14.08 -3.95 3.32
N LYS A 48 -14.47 -2.78 2.83
CA LYS A 48 -14.66 -2.50 1.39
C LYS A 48 -13.48 -1.84 0.71
N ILE A 49 -12.41 -1.52 1.46
CA ILE A 49 -11.25 -0.82 0.93
C ILE A 49 -9.97 -1.46 1.46
N ILE A 50 -9.07 -1.80 0.54
CA ILE A 50 -7.70 -2.20 0.82
C ILE A 50 -6.76 -1.21 0.14
N MET A 51 -5.99 -0.47 0.95
CA MET A 51 -4.92 0.40 0.48
C MET A 51 -3.60 -0.37 0.43
N ILE A 52 -2.88 -0.27 -0.69
CA ILE A 52 -1.55 -0.83 -0.88
C ILE A 52 -0.60 0.33 -1.16
N SER A 53 0.18 0.71 -0.15
CA SER A 53 1.07 1.87 -0.18
C SER A 53 2.46 1.52 -0.74
N GLY A 54 2.49 0.96 -1.95
CA GLY A 54 3.70 0.68 -2.73
C GLY A 54 4.29 -0.70 -2.55
N ASP A 55 5.24 -0.99 -3.44
CA ASP A 55 6.01 -2.23 -3.51
C ASP A 55 5.14 -3.50 -3.49
N LEU A 56 4.11 -3.48 -4.36
CA LEU A 56 3.27 -4.66 -4.58
C LEU A 56 4.07 -5.81 -5.22
N PHE A 57 4.96 -5.47 -6.15
CA PHE A 57 5.86 -6.42 -6.81
C PHE A 57 7.32 -6.18 -6.40
N ASP A 58 8.13 -7.24 -6.42
CA ASP A 58 9.53 -7.20 -6.00
C ASP A 58 10.49 -6.71 -7.09
N SER A 59 10.07 -6.71 -8.33
CA SER A 59 10.90 -6.29 -9.45
C SER A 59 10.15 -5.35 -10.36
N GLY A 60 10.91 -4.44 -10.92
CA GLY A 60 10.38 -3.48 -11.84
C GLY A 60 9.69 -4.08 -13.07
N VAL A 61 9.95 -5.33 -13.42
CA VAL A 61 9.21 -6.09 -14.44
C VAL A 61 8.65 -7.34 -13.80
N PRO A 62 7.46 -7.25 -13.16
CA PRO A 62 6.84 -8.41 -12.56
C PRO A 62 6.52 -9.46 -13.61
N LEU A 63 6.69 -10.73 -13.25
CA LEU A 63 6.33 -11.83 -14.14
C LEU A 63 4.82 -11.79 -14.43
N LYS A 64 4.45 -12.14 -15.66
CA LYS A 64 3.04 -12.20 -16.07
C LYS A 64 2.18 -12.99 -15.07
N LYS A 65 2.67 -14.13 -14.59
CA LYS A 65 1.97 -14.97 -13.60
C LYS A 65 1.67 -14.27 -12.27
N ASP A 66 2.51 -13.31 -11.84
CA ASP A 66 2.31 -12.58 -10.59
C ASP A 66 1.30 -11.45 -10.78
N LYS A 67 1.32 -10.78 -11.95
CA LYS A 67 0.28 -9.82 -12.35
C LYS A 67 -1.08 -10.50 -12.51
N ASP A 68 -1.12 -11.61 -13.25
CA ASP A 68 -2.36 -12.37 -13.47
C ASP A 68 -2.95 -12.87 -12.15
N TYR A 69 -2.09 -13.32 -11.21
CA TYR A 69 -2.50 -13.69 -9.86
C TYR A 69 -3.15 -12.51 -9.14
N PHE A 70 -2.45 -11.36 -9.04
CA PHE A 70 -2.99 -10.18 -8.38
C PHE A 70 -4.33 -9.74 -8.98
N TYR A 71 -4.41 -9.62 -10.31
CA TYR A 71 -5.64 -9.23 -10.98
C TYR A 71 -6.77 -10.25 -10.79
N SER A 72 -6.46 -11.55 -10.70
CA SER A 72 -7.47 -12.56 -10.42
C SER A 72 -8.03 -12.41 -9.01
N VAL A 73 -7.18 -12.11 -8.01
CA VAL A 73 -7.64 -11.85 -6.64
C VAL A 73 -8.54 -10.62 -6.61
N VAL A 74 -8.15 -9.53 -7.26
CA VAL A 74 -8.96 -8.30 -7.32
C VAL A 74 -10.32 -8.58 -7.97
N ARG A 75 -10.37 -9.23 -9.14
CA ARG A 75 -11.63 -9.56 -9.84
C ARG A 75 -12.54 -10.49 -9.05
N ASN A 76 -11.96 -11.43 -8.29
CA ASN A 76 -12.72 -12.38 -7.48
C ASN A 76 -13.30 -11.73 -6.20
N ASN A 77 -12.96 -10.47 -5.90
CA ASN A 77 -13.47 -9.72 -4.76
C ASN A 77 -14.07 -8.38 -5.23
N PRO A 78 -15.14 -8.38 -6.04
CA PRO A 78 -15.67 -7.18 -6.68
C PRO A 78 -16.26 -6.15 -5.70
N ASP A 79 -16.58 -6.58 -4.47
CA ASP A 79 -17.11 -5.72 -3.41
C ASP A 79 -16.01 -4.98 -2.63
N ILE A 80 -14.73 -5.22 -2.94
CA ILE A 80 -13.58 -4.58 -2.31
C ILE A 80 -12.86 -3.72 -3.35
N ASP A 81 -12.75 -2.43 -3.09
CA ASP A 81 -11.88 -1.54 -3.85
C ASP A 81 -10.43 -1.71 -3.39
N PHE A 82 -9.55 -2.04 -4.33
CA PHE A 82 -8.11 -2.06 -4.12
C PHE A 82 -7.54 -0.72 -4.59
N ILE A 83 -6.97 0.05 -3.66
CA ILE A 83 -6.35 1.34 -3.97
C ILE A 83 -4.84 1.13 -3.91
N TYR A 84 -4.19 1.16 -5.06
CA TYR A 84 -2.79 0.83 -5.20
C TYR A 84 -1.96 2.03 -5.64
N LEU A 85 -1.00 2.39 -4.79
CA LEU A 85 0.07 3.33 -5.07
C LEU A 85 1.32 2.53 -5.45
N ARG A 86 2.03 2.93 -6.49
CA ARG A 86 3.32 2.30 -6.84
C ARG A 86 4.42 2.74 -5.89
N GLY A 87 5.31 1.79 -5.54
CA GLY A 87 6.54 2.03 -4.82
C GLY A 87 7.76 2.08 -5.75
N ASN A 88 8.95 2.13 -5.17
CA ASN A 88 10.19 2.23 -5.94
C ASN A 88 10.59 0.91 -6.63
N HIS A 89 10.06 -0.23 -6.21
CA HIS A 89 10.21 -1.52 -6.88
C HIS A 89 9.19 -1.74 -8.00
N ASP A 90 8.10 -0.99 -8.05
CA ASP A 90 7.06 -1.11 -9.06
C ASP A 90 7.38 -0.22 -10.27
N ILE A 91 7.60 -0.79 -11.45
CA ILE A 91 7.84 0.01 -12.67
C ILE A 91 6.53 0.58 -13.23
N LYS A 92 6.66 1.73 -13.92
CA LYS A 92 5.60 2.51 -14.60
C LYS A 92 4.78 1.71 -15.63
N GLU A 93 5.33 0.63 -16.19
CA GLU A 93 4.70 -0.17 -17.23
C GLU A 93 4.12 -1.49 -16.70
N ILE A 94 3.26 -1.42 -15.69
CA ILE A 94 2.24 -2.47 -15.61
C ILE A 94 1.37 -2.20 -16.84
N CYS A 95 1.48 -3.07 -17.87
CA CYS A 95 0.58 -2.98 -19.02
C CYS A 95 -0.85 -2.93 -18.49
N LEU A 96 -1.49 -1.77 -18.67
CA LEU A 96 -2.81 -1.46 -18.15
C LEU A 96 -3.93 -2.15 -18.96
N GLU A 97 -3.59 -3.21 -19.69
CA GLU A 97 -4.57 -4.02 -20.41
C GLU A 97 -5.39 -4.85 -19.41
N ASN A 98 -6.69 -4.72 -19.47
CA ASN A 98 -7.64 -5.47 -18.66
C ASN A 98 -7.55 -5.25 -17.14
N ILE A 99 -7.31 -4.00 -16.70
CA ILE A 99 -7.36 -3.63 -15.28
C ILE A 99 -8.76 -3.96 -14.70
N PRO A 100 -8.84 -4.63 -13.55
CA PRO A 100 -10.10 -4.83 -12.86
C PRO A 100 -10.76 -3.49 -12.50
N GLY A 101 -12.09 -3.38 -12.64
CA GLY A 101 -12.81 -2.13 -12.39
C GLY A 101 -12.76 -1.65 -10.93
N ASN A 102 -12.49 -2.56 -9.99
CA ASN A 102 -12.31 -2.29 -8.57
C ASN A 102 -10.82 -2.13 -8.16
N LEU A 103 -9.90 -1.98 -9.13
CA LEU A 103 -8.52 -1.56 -8.90
C LEU A 103 -8.37 -0.09 -9.25
N LYS A 104 -8.04 0.73 -8.27
CA LYS A 104 -7.80 2.16 -8.37
C LYS A 104 -6.32 2.44 -8.21
N THR A 105 -5.75 3.27 -9.07
CA THR A 105 -4.31 3.58 -9.09
C THR A 105 -4.08 5.07 -9.05
N PHE A 106 -2.85 5.47 -8.78
CA PHE A 106 -2.41 6.86 -8.77
C PHE A 106 -1.47 7.16 -9.94
N SER A 107 -1.11 8.41 -10.08
CA SER A 107 -0.16 8.91 -11.06
C SER A 107 0.86 9.86 -10.41
N GLU A 108 1.70 10.52 -11.22
CA GLU A 108 2.64 11.56 -10.76
C GLU A 108 1.95 12.88 -10.34
N GLU A 109 0.62 12.95 -10.45
CA GLU A 109 -0.22 14.03 -9.93
C GLU A 109 -1.13 13.52 -8.84
N TRP A 110 -1.51 14.41 -7.91
CA TRP A 110 -2.43 14.07 -6.83
C TRP A 110 -3.77 13.60 -7.40
N THR A 111 -4.17 12.43 -6.97
CA THR A 111 -5.48 11.85 -7.25
C THR A 111 -6.18 11.57 -5.93
N THR A 112 -7.48 11.87 -5.85
CA THR A 112 -8.28 11.66 -4.63
C THR A 112 -9.51 10.81 -4.95
N TYR A 113 -9.71 9.76 -4.19
CA TYR A 113 -10.90 8.92 -4.21
C TYR A 113 -11.76 9.25 -2.99
N ILE A 114 -13.07 9.46 -3.19
CA ILE A 114 -14.01 9.88 -2.15
C ILE A 114 -14.94 8.73 -1.79
N TYR A 115 -15.07 8.45 -0.49
CA TYR A 115 -15.94 7.43 0.10
C TYR A 115 -16.78 8.04 1.24
N GLY A 116 -17.90 8.65 0.89
CA GLY A 116 -18.71 9.43 1.85
C GLY A 116 -17.94 10.61 2.39
N ASN A 117 -17.66 10.62 3.70
CA ASN A 117 -16.87 11.67 4.38
C ASN A 117 -15.36 11.33 4.47
N VAL A 118 -14.89 10.31 3.76
CA VAL A 118 -13.48 9.92 3.75
C VAL A 118 -12.88 10.22 2.39
N SER A 119 -11.78 10.95 2.36
CA SER A 119 -10.95 11.14 1.17
C SER A 119 -9.69 10.28 1.27
N ILE A 120 -9.31 9.62 0.17
CA ILE A 120 -8.06 8.88 0.06
C ILE A 120 -7.28 9.47 -1.09
N SER A 121 -6.24 10.22 -0.75
CA SER A 121 -5.38 10.92 -1.71
C SER A 121 -4.04 10.22 -1.84
N GLY A 122 -3.48 10.19 -3.03
CA GLY A 122 -2.16 9.62 -3.26
C GLY A 122 -1.47 10.25 -4.45
N ILE A 123 -0.15 10.12 -4.47
CA ILE A 123 0.71 10.57 -5.57
C ILE A 123 1.91 9.63 -5.68
N GLU A 124 2.25 9.26 -6.90
CA GLU A 124 3.49 8.55 -7.17
C GLU A 124 4.66 9.52 -7.18
N LEU A 125 5.56 9.38 -6.22
CA LEU A 125 6.68 10.29 -6.06
C LEU A 125 7.82 9.93 -7.00
N THR A 126 8.35 10.94 -7.68
CA THR A 126 9.50 10.87 -8.58
C THR A 126 10.51 11.95 -8.22
N GLU A 127 11.72 11.87 -8.75
CA GLU A 127 12.73 12.92 -8.56
C GLU A 127 12.23 14.31 -8.96
N ASN A 128 11.27 14.38 -9.89
CA ASN A 128 10.76 15.64 -10.43
C ASN A 128 9.68 16.28 -9.57
N ASN A 129 8.87 15.48 -8.83
CA ASN A 129 7.71 16.01 -8.12
C ASN A 129 7.83 15.98 -6.59
N TYR A 130 8.72 15.17 -6.00
CA TYR A 130 8.74 14.92 -4.56
C TYR A 130 8.93 16.19 -3.69
N LYS A 131 9.74 17.17 -4.15
CA LYS A 131 10.02 18.40 -3.37
C LYS A 131 8.78 19.28 -3.17
N ASN A 132 7.84 19.26 -4.11
CA ASN A 132 6.68 20.14 -4.13
C ASN A 132 5.35 19.40 -3.97
N ALA A 133 5.38 18.08 -3.79
CA ALA A 133 4.16 17.26 -3.73
C ALA A 133 3.23 17.75 -2.62
N GLY A 134 3.69 17.91 -1.40
CA GLY A 134 2.87 18.34 -0.27
C GLY A 134 2.31 19.76 -0.36
N LEU A 135 2.81 20.61 -1.28
CA LEU A 135 2.29 21.97 -1.48
C LEU A 135 1.07 22.05 -2.40
N ARG A 136 0.74 20.96 -3.09
CA ARG A 136 -0.31 20.91 -4.13
C ARG A 136 -1.56 20.15 -3.70
N LEU A 137 -1.57 19.57 -2.52
CA LEU A 137 -2.70 18.81 -2.00
C LEU A 137 -3.52 19.69 -1.06
N ASP A 138 -4.79 19.90 -1.43
CA ASP A 138 -5.79 20.50 -0.55
C ASP A 138 -6.52 19.39 0.24
N LEU A 139 -6.51 19.50 1.55
CA LEU A 139 -7.16 18.58 2.48
C LEU A 139 -8.21 19.35 3.30
N PRO A 140 -9.51 19.26 2.95
CA PRO A 140 -10.57 19.95 3.65
C PRO A 140 -10.62 19.54 5.13
N ALA A 141 -10.85 20.52 6.02
CA ALA A 141 -10.78 20.29 7.47
C ALA A 141 -11.98 19.48 8.02
N ASP A 142 -13.09 19.48 7.30
CA ASP A 142 -14.36 18.79 7.66
C ASP A 142 -14.46 17.36 7.09
N THR A 143 -13.42 16.88 6.42
CA THR A 143 -13.31 15.56 5.83
C THR A 143 -12.29 14.72 6.58
N THR A 144 -12.52 13.42 6.70
CA THR A 144 -11.49 12.48 7.16
C THR A 144 -10.49 12.24 6.03
N ASN A 145 -9.29 12.79 6.15
CA ASN A 145 -8.29 12.79 5.09
C ASN A 145 -7.24 11.70 5.30
N ILE A 146 -7.20 10.73 4.41
CA ILE A 146 -6.16 9.70 4.34
C ILE A 146 -5.23 10.03 3.17
N VAL A 147 -3.92 9.98 3.40
CA VAL A 147 -2.92 10.23 2.37
C VAL A 147 -2.02 9.02 2.22
N MET A 148 -1.87 8.51 1.01
CA MET A 148 -0.99 7.39 0.69
C MET A 148 0.31 7.91 0.07
N LEU A 149 1.46 7.49 0.63
CA LEU A 149 2.79 7.79 0.12
C LEU A 149 3.71 6.58 0.24
N HIS A 150 4.74 6.51 -0.59
CA HIS A 150 5.77 5.48 -0.50
C HIS A 150 7.16 6.11 -0.46
N GLY A 151 7.96 5.75 0.55
CA GLY A 151 9.34 6.23 0.71
C GLY A 151 9.75 6.46 2.16
N GLN A 152 10.97 6.95 2.36
CA GLN A 152 11.50 7.28 3.69
C GLN A 152 10.84 8.56 4.24
N HIS A 153 10.30 8.51 5.46
CA HIS A 153 9.51 9.58 6.05
C HIS A 153 10.25 10.92 6.16
N ASP A 154 11.56 10.90 6.39
CA ASP A 154 12.42 12.10 6.48
C ASP A 154 12.60 12.82 5.13
N LYS A 155 12.33 12.13 4.03
CA LYS A 155 12.39 12.67 2.66
C LYS A 155 11.02 13.01 2.09
N LEU A 156 9.94 12.56 2.73
CA LEU A 156 8.57 12.79 2.27
C LEU A 156 8.03 14.15 2.77
N PRO A 157 7.14 14.81 2.02
CA PRO A 157 6.58 16.12 2.38
C PRO A 157 5.48 16.04 3.45
N ILE A 158 5.60 15.14 4.43
CA ILE A 158 4.56 14.82 5.43
C ILE A 158 4.17 16.05 6.25
N ASN A 159 5.13 16.87 6.66
CA ASN A 159 4.86 18.06 7.47
C ASN A 159 4.00 19.13 6.77
N ASN A 160 3.81 19.03 5.46
CA ASN A 160 2.92 19.88 4.68
C ASN A 160 1.48 19.39 4.66
N LEU A 161 1.22 18.18 5.15
CA LEU A 161 -0.10 17.51 5.14
C LEU A 161 -0.85 17.71 6.46
N LYS A 162 -0.90 18.95 6.97
CA LYS A 162 -1.39 19.28 8.34
C LYS A 162 -2.80 18.75 8.64
N ASN A 163 -3.70 18.74 7.65
CA ASN A 163 -5.08 18.25 7.79
C ASN A 163 -5.23 16.75 7.49
N ALA A 164 -4.14 15.99 7.34
CA ALA A 164 -4.24 14.54 7.21
C ALA A 164 -4.54 13.91 8.58
N ASP A 165 -5.55 13.03 8.61
CA ASP A 165 -5.90 12.24 9.79
C ASP A 165 -5.13 10.93 9.83
N TYR A 166 -4.71 10.44 8.66
CA TYR A 166 -3.89 9.25 8.55
C TYR A 166 -2.99 9.34 7.31
N VAL A 167 -1.70 9.13 7.52
CA VAL A 167 -0.75 8.99 6.40
C VAL A 167 -0.30 7.53 6.34
N ALA A 168 -0.73 6.85 5.28
CA ALA A 168 -0.44 5.44 4.99
C ALA A 168 0.89 5.34 4.22
N LEU A 169 1.95 4.93 4.91
CA LEU A 169 3.29 4.81 4.35
C LEU A 169 3.66 3.37 3.99
N GLY A 170 4.39 3.22 2.89
CA GLY A 170 5.16 2.03 2.54
C GLY A 170 6.65 2.34 2.41
N HIS A 171 7.48 1.32 2.23
CA HIS A 171 8.94 1.31 2.11
C HIS A 171 9.67 0.73 3.33
N LEU A 172 9.15 0.89 4.53
CA LEU A 172 9.74 0.28 5.72
C LEU A 172 9.03 -1.05 6.01
N HIS A 173 9.77 -2.16 5.94
CA HIS A 173 9.21 -3.52 6.08
C HIS A 173 8.86 -3.90 7.53
N THR A 174 8.92 -2.94 8.45
CA THR A 174 8.56 -3.10 9.86
C THR A 174 7.48 -2.10 10.22
N PHE A 175 6.48 -2.52 11.00
CA PHE A 175 5.46 -1.60 11.51
C PHE A 175 6.11 -0.49 12.33
N ALA A 176 5.74 0.76 12.03
CA ALA A 176 6.17 1.92 12.80
C ALA A 176 5.13 3.04 12.73
N GLU A 177 4.86 3.68 13.87
CA GLU A 177 4.14 4.96 13.94
C GLU A 177 5.18 6.07 14.05
N ILE A 178 5.12 7.06 13.15
CA ILE A 178 6.12 8.11 13.03
C ILE A 178 5.55 9.42 13.62
N GLU A 179 6.32 10.06 14.47
CA GLU A 179 5.99 11.40 14.95
C GLU A 179 6.02 12.41 13.80
N SER A 180 4.97 13.20 13.68
CA SER A 180 4.83 14.20 12.62
C SER A 180 3.91 15.34 13.06
N ASN A 181 3.93 16.46 12.33
CA ASN A 181 3.10 17.64 12.60
C ASN A 181 1.75 17.63 11.86
N ILE A 182 1.21 16.43 11.58
CA ILE A 182 -0.12 16.27 11.01
C ILE A 182 -1.19 16.19 12.10
N ARG A 183 -2.46 16.33 11.73
CA ARG A 183 -3.59 16.23 12.66
C ARG A 183 -3.72 14.84 13.28
N GLY A 184 -3.47 13.79 12.52
CA GLY A 184 -3.64 12.40 12.93
C GLY A 184 -2.33 11.60 12.99
N LYS A 185 -2.35 10.38 12.46
CA LYS A 185 -1.27 9.40 12.58
C LYS A 185 -0.52 9.20 11.27
N CYS A 186 0.79 9.02 11.36
CA CYS A 186 1.66 8.66 10.25
C CYS A 186 2.23 7.26 10.49
N VAL A 187 1.90 6.28 9.62
CA VAL A 187 2.11 4.86 9.93
C VAL A 187 2.71 4.12 8.74
N TYR A 188 3.78 3.38 8.97
CA TYR A 188 4.23 2.29 8.12
C TYR A 188 3.53 1.00 8.53
N SER A 189 2.86 0.32 7.59
CA SER A 189 2.21 -0.97 7.88
C SER A 189 3.20 -2.10 8.09
N GLY A 190 4.41 -1.97 7.56
CA GLY A 190 5.34 -3.08 7.38
C GLY A 190 4.91 -3.98 6.22
N CYS A 191 5.67 -5.05 6.00
CA CYS A 191 5.35 -6.05 4.98
C CYS A 191 4.42 -7.16 5.52
N LEU A 192 3.67 -7.82 4.63
CA LEU A 192 2.76 -8.91 4.99
C LEU A 192 3.48 -10.18 5.43
N GLU A 193 4.66 -10.45 4.85
CA GLU A 193 5.47 -11.64 5.13
C GLU A 193 6.94 -11.28 4.96
N GLY A 194 7.81 -11.78 5.86
CA GLY A 194 9.24 -11.57 5.76
C GLY A 194 9.87 -12.38 4.62
N ARG A 195 10.77 -11.78 3.85
CA ARG A 195 11.45 -12.41 2.72
C ARG A 195 12.79 -13.04 3.09
N GLY A 196 13.35 -12.63 4.21
CA GLY A 196 14.66 -13.08 4.67
C GLY A 196 14.81 -13.02 6.19
N PHE A 197 15.98 -13.43 6.69
CA PHE A 197 16.30 -13.42 8.12
C PHE A 197 16.43 -12.00 8.70
N ASP A 198 16.71 -11.02 7.86
CA ASP A 198 16.79 -9.60 8.17
C ASP A 198 15.42 -8.94 8.35
N GLU A 199 14.37 -9.58 7.86
CA GLU A 199 12.98 -9.13 8.02
C GLU A 199 12.24 -9.89 9.13
N ALA A 200 12.91 -10.24 10.23
CA ALA A 200 12.31 -10.90 11.38
C ALA A 200 11.29 -9.99 12.10
N GLY A 201 10.42 -10.60 12.92
CA GLY A 201 9.43 -9.88 13.73
C GLY A 201 7.99 -10.03 13.25
N THR A 202 7.07 -9.29 13.87
CA THR A 202 5.65 -9.35 13.56
C THR A 202 5.38 -8.77 12.17
N LYS A 203 4.62 -9.50 11.37
CA LYS A 203 4.20 -9.14 10.01
C LYS A 203 2.69 -9.05 9.92
N GLY A 204 2.17 -8.24 8.99
CA GLY A 204 0.74 -8.10 8.85
C GLY A 204 0.33 -6.82 8.14
N PHE A 205 -0.85 -6.34 8.47
CA PHE A 205 -1.45 -5.13 7.93
C PHE A 205 -2.13 -4.33 9.04
N VAL A 206 -2.43 -3.07 8.79
CA VAL A 206 -3.14 -2.19 9.74
C VAL A 206 -4.61 -2.12 9.36
N VAL A 207 -5.50 -2.22 10.35
CA VAL A 207 -6.92 -1.89 10.19
C VAL A 207 -7.15 -0.48 10.71
N VAL A 208 -7.41 0.43 9.80
CA VAL A 208 -7.70 1.85 10.07
C VAL A 208 -9.19 1.99 10.30
N ASP A 209 -9.60 2.41 11.50
CA ASP A 209 -10.99 2.74 11.82
C ASP A 209 -11.17 4.26 11.71
N THR A 210 -11.82 4.73 10.65
CA THR A 210 -11.94 6.16 10.35
C THR A 210 -12.72 6.94 11.40
N ASP A 211 -13.52 6.26 12.22
CA ASP A 211 -14.29 6.87 13.30
C ASP A 211 -13.42 7.09 14.57
N LYS A 212 -12.15 6.62 14.55
CA LYS A 212 -11.24 6.67 15.70
C LYS A 212 -9.89 7.33 15.43
N ILE A 213 -9.62 7.78 14.20
CA ILE A 213 -8.35 8.40 13.84
C ILE A 213 -8.36 9.93 13.88
N SER A 214 -9.51 10.54 14.17
CA SER A 214 -9.68 11.98 14.39
C SER A 214 -9.45 12.37 15.86
#